data_af38d7c1c72c202c2ba14cf651008f67
#
_entry.id   af38d7c1c72c202c2ba14cf651008f67
#
_cell.length_a   1.000
_cell.length_b   1.000
_cell.length_c   1.000
_cell.angle_alpha   90.00
_cell.angle_beta   90.00
_cell.angle_gamma   90.00
#
_symmetry.space_group_name_H-M   'P 1'
#
loop_
_entity.id
_entity.type
_entity.pdbx_description
1 polymer ?
#
loop_
_entity_poly.entity_id
_entity_poly.type
_entity_poly.pdbx_seq_one_letter_code
_entity_poly.pdbx_strand_id
1 'polypeptide(L)'
;KSTETDVSIRLITDHSRAVTFLISDGVLPSNEGRGYVLRRLIRRAARHGRLLGIKNNFLVKLMETVIENYGEAYPDLVEKKEYIKKILTVEEEKFSETLDQGMVILKEYMDKIKSESKAVLSGEDAFRLYDTYGFPIELTLEIVEEYGLKVDEDGFKAEMQKQKERARSARTDKGVEGWKETADTLTFSIEKNEFIGYDELETSAQIKDIIYDNQKIDILSEGQAGELVFEKTPFYAESGGQVADKGVVKSENFVAEVKDVQKSHNGLFIHRVEVVSGEAKLSDKCELVVDEKLRKSTQRNHTCTHLLHKALRAVLGAHIHQAGSLVSDTRLRFDFTHFEPITSEQLSQIENMVNEAIFKAYPVKVEVMNIEEAKKSGEIGRASC
;
A
#
# COMPACT_ATOMS: atom_id res chain seq x y z
N LYS A 1 33.09 -21.50 -26.60
CA LYS A 1 31.86 -21.94 -25.92
C LYS A 1 32.27 -22.56 -24.60
N SER A 2 31.93 -21.94 -23.47
CA SER A 2 32.07 -22.53 -22.14
C SER A 2 30.69 -22.83 -21.56
N THR A 3 30.61 -23.73 -20.61
CA THR A 3 29.36 -24.07 -19.92
C THR A 3 28.74 -22.82 -19.27
N GLU A 4 29.55 -21.93 -18.71
CA GLU A 4 29.12 -20.68 -18.07
C GLU A 4 28.47 -19.70 -19.07
N THR A 5 29.04 -19.57 -20.29
CA THR A 5 28.46 -18.77 -21.37
C THR A 5 27.09 -19.32 -21.80
N ASP A 6 26.95 -20.64 -21.91
CA ASP A 6 25.70 -21.28 -22.29
C ASP A 6 24.61 -21.10 -21.21
N VAL A 7 24.96 -21.17 -19.93
CA VAL A 7 24.05 -20.90 -18.81
C VAL A 7 23.56 -19.45 -18.88
N SER A 8 24.47 -18.48 -19.05
CA SER A 8 24.12 -17.06 -19.13
C SER A 8 23.15 -16.78 -20.30
N ILE A 9 23.41 -17.34 -21.48
CA ILE A 9 22.54 -17.16 -22.65
C ILE A 9 21.14 -17.73 -22.40
N ARG A 10 21.04 -18.96 -21.88
CA ARG A 10 19.75 -19.58 -21.57
C ARG A 10 18.96 -18.78 -20.57
N LEU A 11 19.60 -18.32 -19.50
CA LEU A 11 18.98 -17.52 -18.46
C LEU A 11 18.46 -16.20 -19.03
N ILE A 12 19.26 -15.45 -19.79
CA ILE A 12 18.87 -14.19 -20.41
C ILE A 12 17.65 -14.43 -21.34
N THR A 13 17.67 -15.48 -22.16
CA THR A 13 16.59 -15.79 -23.09
C THR A 13 15.28 -16.08 -22.36
N ASP A 14 15.32 -16.94 -21.33
CA ASP A 14 14.15 -17.30 -20.54
C ASP A 14 13.58 -16.10 -19.77
N HIS A 15 14.45 -15.36 -19.11
CA HIS A 15 14.04 -14.20 -18.32
C HIS A 15 13.51 -13.06 -19.18
N SER A 16 14.11 -12.78 -20.35
CA SER A 16 13.61 -11.74 -21.27
C SER A 16 12.20 -12.02 -21.75
N ARG A 17 11.89 -13.30 -22.07
CA ARG A 17 10.54 -13.71 -22.41
C ARG A 17 9.59 -13.52 -21.24
N ALA A 18 9.91 -14.07 -20.06
CA ALA A 18 9.07 -13.98 -18.89
C ALA A 18 8.78 -12.52 -18.47
N VAL A 19 9.80 -11.67 -18.49
CA VAL A 19 9.69 -10.24 -18.15
C VAL A 19 8.77 -9.50 -19.12
N THR A 20 8.90 -9.77 -20.42
CA THR A 20 8.06 -9.12 -21.46
C THR A 20 6.58 -9.42 -21.22
N PHE A 21 6.24 -10.68 -20.96
CA PHE A 21 4.87 -11.09 -20.68
C PHE A 21 4.36 -10.52 -19.34
N LEU A 22 5.14 -10.61 -18.26
CA LEU A 22 4.74 -10.08 -16.96
C LEU A 22 4.42 -8.59 -17.00
N ILE A 23 5.22 -7.80 -17.74
CA ILE A 23 4.96 -6.37 -17.89
C ILE A 23 3.70 -6.14 -18.73
N SER A 24 3.50 -6.92 -19.81
CA SER A 24 2.27 -6.85 -20.61
C SER A 24 1.03 -7.16 -19.79
N ASP A 25 1.12 -8.09 -18.83
CA ASP A 25 0.06 -8.44 -17.89
C ASP A 25 -0.13 -7.41 -16.76
N GLY A 26 0.58 -6.27 -16.82
CA GLY A 26 0.43 -5.17 -15.89
C GLY A 26 1.23 -5.30 -14.58
N VAL A 27 2.18 -6.23 -14.51
CA VAL A 27 3.09 -6.31 -13.35
C VAL A 27 4.16 -5.24 -13.50
N LEU A 28 4.34 -4.41 -12.46
CA LEU A 28 5.39 -3.40 -12.36
C LEU A 28 6.51 -3.85 -11.41
N PRO A 29 7.79 -3.49 -11.69
CA PRO A 29 8.89 -3.75 -10.78
C PRO A 29 8.63 -3.07 -9.42
N SER A 30 8.72 -3.83 -8.34
CA SER A 30 8.53 -3.32 -6.97
C SER A 30 9.44 -4.05 -5.98
N ASN A 31 9.37 -3.67 -4.70
CA ASN A 31 10.14 -4.30 -3.62
C ASN A 31 9.42 -5.49 -2.98
N GLU A 32 8.15 -5.73 -3.34
CA GLU A 32 7.31 -6.75 -2.71
C GLU A 32 6.45 -7.49 -3.74
N GLY A 33 5.97 -8.66 -3.38
CA GLY A 33 4.99 -9.43 -4.15
C GLY A 33 5.46 -9.79 -5.55
N ARG A 34 4.54 -9.77 -6.51
CA ARG A 34 4.81 -10.13 -7.92
C ARG A 34 5.82 -9.21 -8.59
N GLY A 35 5.79 -7.92 -8.27
CA GLY A 35 6.71 -6.93 -8.82
C GLY A 35 8.16 -7.16 -8.37
N TYR A 36 8.37 -7.70 -7.17
CA TYR A 36 9.69 -8.12 -6.71
C TYR A 36 10.26 -9.25 -7.59
N VAL A 37 9.44 -10.24 -7.93
CA VAL A 37 9.87 -11.32 -8.83
C VAL A 37 10.25 -10.78 -10.20
N LEU A 38 9.43 -9.89 -10.76
CA LEU A 38 9.73 -9.22 -12.03
C LEU A 38 11.06 -8.46 -11.97
N ARG A 39 11.25 -7.63 -10.96
CA ARG A 39 12.49 -6.86 -10.76
C ARG A 39 13.71 -7.78 -10.65
N ARG A 40 13.59 -8.87 -9.91
CA ARG A 40 14.66 -9.86 -9.77
C ARG A 40 15.03 -10.52 -11.10
N LEU A 41 14.05 -10.88 -11.95
CA LEU A 41 14.29 -11.44 -13.26
C LEU A 41 15.03 -10.46 -14.18
N ILE A 42 14.61 -9.18 -14.21
CA ILE A 42 15.27 -8.13 -14.99
C ILE A 42 16.74 -7.98 -14.56
N ARG A 43 16.97 -7.83 -13.26
CA ARG A 43 18.30 -7.61 -12.69
C ARG A 43 19.24 -8.79 -12.91
N ARG A 44 18.71 -10.01 -12.79
CA ARG A 44 19.49 -11.22 -13.06
C ARG A 44 19.87 -11.34 -14.53
N ALA A 45 18.95 -11.06 -15.45
CA ALA A 45 19.26 -11.03 -16.88
C ALA A 45 20.29 -9.94 -17.21
N ALA A 46 20.17 -8.73 -16.69
CA ALA A 46 21.12 -7.64 -16.89
C ALA A 46 22.54 -8.00 -16.39
N ARG A 47 22.66 -8.63 -15.19
CA ARG A 47 23.95 -9.13 -14.68
C ARG A 47 24.59 -10.15 -15.62
N HIS A 48 23.83 -11.14 -16.05
CA HIS A 48 24.36 -12.16 -16.98
C HIS A 48 24.76 -11.56 -18.33
N GLY A 49 24.11 -10.48 -18.76
CA GLY A 49 24.58 -9.69 -19.91
C GLY A 49 25.95 -9.07 -19.66
N ARG A 50 26.20 -8.52 -18.47
CA ARG A 50 27.53 -7.99 -18.09
C ARG A 50 28.59 -9.08 -18.07
N LEU A 51 28.28 -10.29 -17.56
CA LEU A 51 29.18 -11.45 -17.59
C LEU A 51 29.54 -11.88 -19.03
N LEU A 52 28.64 -11.70 -19.99
CA LEU A 52 28.91 -11.92 -21.41
C LEU A 52 29.63 -10.74 -22.10
N GLY A 53 29.98 -9.68 -21.36
CA GLY A 53 30.69 -8.50 -21.89
C GLY A 53 29.77 -7.46 -22.53
N ILE A 54 28.46 -7.54 -22.38
CA ILE A 54 27.52 -6.54 -22.91
C ILE A 54 27.55 -5.33 -21.97
N LYS A 55 28.03 -4.19 -22.46
CA LYS A 55 28.21 -2.97 -21.67
C LYS A 55 26.98 -2.05 -21.66
N ASN A 56 26.16 -2.10 -22.70
CA ASN A 56 24.99 -1.26 -22.86
C ASN A 56 23.72 -2.04 -22.50
N ASN A 57 22.61 -1.30 -22.29
CA ASN A 57 21.31 -1.87 -22.12
C ASN A 57 20.91 -2.68 -23.35
N PHE A 58 20.43 -3.89 -23.15
CA PHE A 58 20.15 -4.85 -24.25
C PHE A 58 18.80 -5.54 -24.12
N LEU A 59 18.16 -5.48 -22.93
CA LEU A 59 16.92 -6.19 -22.68
C LEU A 59 15.79 -5.70 -23.59
N VAL A 60 15.79 -4.42 -23.97
CA VAL A 60 14.83 -3.87 -24.94
C VAL A 60 14.91 -4.57 -26.29
N LYS A 61 16.12 -4.85 -26.80
CA LYS A 61 16.28 -5.58 -28.08
C LYS A 61 15.74 -7.00 -28.01
N LEU A 62 15.95 -7.66 -26.87
CA LEU A 62 15.41 -9.01 -26.66
C LEU A 62 13.87 -8.98 -26.52
N MET A 63 13.33 -7.98 -25.86
CA MET A 63 11.88 -7.76 -25.80
C MET A 63 11.28 -7.59 -27.22
N GLU A 64 11.91 -6.81 -28.10
CA GLU A 64 11.48 -6.68 -29.48
C GLU A 64 11.43 -8.02 -30.20
N THR A 65 12.47 -8.87 -30.03
CA THR A 65 12.48 -10.22 -30.57
C THR A 65 11.38 -11.11 -29.96
N VAL A 66 11.08 -10.97 -28.68
CA VAL A 66 9.95 -11.69 -28.05
C VAL A 66 8.63 -11.25 -28.68
N ILE A 67 8.41 -9.94 -28.88
CA ILE A 67 7.19 -9.42 -29.49
C ILE A 67 7.07 -9.88 -30.96
N GLU A 68 8.15 -9.89 -31.72
CA GLU A 68 8.16 -10.38 -33.11
C GLU A 68 7.75 -11.86 -33.20
N ASN A 69 8.19 -12.68 -32.26
CA ASN A 69 7.89 -14.12 -32.27
C ASN A 69 6.52 -14.49 -31.69
N TYR A 70 5.98 -13.70 -30.78
CA TYR A 70 4.77 -14.03 -30.03
C TYR A 70 3.60 -13.07 -30.27
N GLY A 71 3.82 -11.91 -30.91
CA GLY A 71 2.81 -10.84 -31.06
C GLY A 71 1.58 -11.26 -31.86
N GLU A 72 1.69 -12.17 -32.80
CA GLU A 72 0.53 -12.70 -33.53
C GLU A 72 -0.42 -13.47 -32.61
N ALA A 73 0.13 -14.33 -31.75
CA ALA A 73 -0.64 -15.11 -30.77
C ALA A 73 -1.08 -14.29 -29.53
N TYR A 74 -0.37 -13.21 -29.23
CA TYR A 74 -0.59 -12.35 -28.07
C TYR A 74 -0.58 -10.87 -28.49
N PRO A 75 -1.67 -10.34 -29.05
CA PRO A 75 -1.75 -8.97 -29.58
C PRO A 75 -1.42 -7.87 -28.55
N ASP A 76 -1.73 -8.13 -27.27
CA ASP A 76 -1.40 -7.23 -26.16
C ASP A 76 0.09 -6.86 -26.09
N LEU A 77 0.97 -7.77 -26.50
CA LEU A 77 2.41 -7.49 -26.55
C LEU A 77 2.74 -6.39 -27.54
N VAL A 78 2.04 -6.40 -28.68
CA VAL A 78 2.22 -5.38 -29.74
C VAL A 78 1.63 -4.05 -29.30
N GLU A 79 0.41 -4.05 -28.76
CA GLU A 79 -0.29 -2.86 -28.28
C GLU A 79 0.48 -2.15 -27.17
N LYS A 80 1.08 -2.92 -26.28
CA LYS A 80 1.82 -2.41 -25.11
C LYS A 80 3.33 -2.28 -25.33
N LYS A 81 3.82 -2.41 -26.58
CA LYS A 81 5.26 -2.41 -26.91
C LYS A 81 6.02 -1.22 -26.27
N GLU A 82 5.55 -0.01 -26.48
CA GLU A 82 6.22 1.19 -25.96
C GLU A 82 6.18 1.26 -24.42
N TYR A 83 5.11 0.79 -23.81
CA TYR A 83 4.99 0.69 -22.37
C TYR A 83 6.00 -0.31 -21.78
N ILE A 84 6.10 -1.51 -22.36
CA ILE A 84 7.06 -2.55 -21.95
C ILE A 84 8.49 -2.04 -22.09
N LYS A 85 8.79 -1.41 -23.24
CA LYS A 85 10.09 -0.81 -23.55
C LYS A 85 10.50 0.21 -22.48
N LYS A 86 9.59 1.12 -22.12
CA LYS A 86 9.86 2.17 -21.14
C LYS A 86 10.20 1.59 -19.77
N ILE A 87 9.43 0.60 -19.28
CA ILE A 87 9.67 -0.04 -17.99
C ILE A 87 11.02 -0.75 -17.99
N LEU A 88 11.33 -1.51 -19.03
CA LEU A 88 12.61 -2.21 -19.14
C LEU A 88 13.79 -1.23 -19.16
N THR A 89 13.71 -0.18 -19.96
CA THR A 89 14.76 0.83 -20.03
C THR A 89 15.04 1.44 -18.66
N VAL A 90 13.99 1.91 -17.98
CA VAL A 90 14.14 2.56 -16.67
C VAL A 90 14.73 1.61 -15.61
N GLU A 91 14.26 0.36 -15.57
CA GLU A 91 14.74 -0.60 -14.54
C GLU A 91 16.17 -1.08 -14.87
N GLU A 92 16.51 -1.29 -16.15
CA GLU A 92 17.84 -1.69 -16.58
C GLU A 92 18.88 -0.58 -16.34
N GLU A 93 18.54 0.69 -16.61
CA GLU A 93 19.38 1.86 -16.34
C GLU A 93 19.66 2.02 -14.84
N LYS A 94 18.59 2.07 -14.02
CA LYS A 94 18.71 2.15 -12.56
C LYS A 94 19.53 1.01 -11.97
N PHE A 95 19.37 -0.19 -12.51
CA PHE A 95 20.11 -1.34 -12.03
C PHE A 95 21.58 -1.30 -12.46
N SER A 96 21.89 -0.80 -13.65
CA SER A 96 23.27 -0.67 -14.10
C SER A 96 24.10 0.22 -13.17
N GLU A 97 23.53 1.34 -12.71
CA GLU A 97 24.16 2.22 -11.73
C GLU A 97 24.35 1.53 -10.38
N THR A 98 23.28 0.85 -9.91
CA THR A 98 23.32 0.08 -8.65
C THR A 98 24.33 -1.07 -8.71
N LEU A 99 24.41 -1.77 -9.85
CA LEU A 99 25.30 -2.89 -10.04
C LEU A 99 26.77 -2.44 -9.99
N ASP A 100 27.11 -1.37 -10.68
CA ASP A 100 28.49 -0.87 -10.73
C ASP A 100 28.97 -0.43 -9.32
N GLN A 101 28.14 0.30 -8.58
CA GLN A 101 28.45 0.72 -7.20
C GLN A 101 28.49 -0.46 -6.22
N GLY A 102 27.47 -1.33 -6.27
CA GLY A 102 27.37 -2.49 -5.37
C GLY A 102 28.51 -3.50 -5.57
N MET A 103 28.95 -3.70 -6.82
CA MET A 103 30.08 -4.58 -7.13
C MET A 103 31.40 -4.08 -6.56
N VAL A 104 31.65 -2.76 -6.56
CA VAL A 104 32.86 -2.18 -5.95
C VAL A 104 32.88 -2.47 -4.44
N ILE A 105 31.75 -2.17 -3.76
CA ILE A 105 31.63 -2.35 -2.31
C ILE A 105 31.67 -3.84 -1.92
N LEU A 106 30.97 -4.70 -2.67
CA LEU A 106 31.01 -6.14 -2.41
C LEU A 106 32.41 -6.70 -2.57
N LYS A 107 33.17 -6.24 -3.57
CA LYS A 107 34.57 -6.62 -3.75
C LYS A 107 35.43 -6.20 -2.57
N GLU A 108 35.29 -4.97 -2.08
CA GLU A 108 35.97 -4.50 -0.87
C GLU A 108 35.69 -5.38 0.34
N TYR A 109 34.43 -5.76 0.55
CA TYR A 109 34.05 -6.68 1.64
C TYR A 109 34.66 -8.06 1.47
N MET A 110 34.63 -8.62 0.26
CA MET A 110 35.25 -9.93 -0.01
C MET A 110 36.77 -9.92 0.18
N ASP A 111 37.43 -8.86 -0.27
CA ASP A 111 38.91 -8.71 -0.10
C ASP A 111 39.27 -8.59 1.39
N LYS A 112 38.49 -7.85 2.17
CA LYS A 112 38.63 -7.77 3.63
C LYS A 112 38.47 -9.13 4.30
N ILE A 113 37.41 -9.85 3.97
CA ILE A 113 37.12 -11.19 4.52
C ILE A 113 38.27 -12.16 4.23
N LYS A 114 38.82 -12.14 3.01
CA LYS A 114 39.94 -12.96 2.60
C LYS A 114 41.21 -12.58 3.37
N SER A 115 41.47 -11.28 3.57
CA SER A 115 42.65 -10.81 4.35
C SER A 115 42.57 -11.23 5.82
N GLU A 116 41.36 -11.35 6.38
CA GLU A 116 41.10 -11.81 7.74
C GLU A 116 41.02 -13.34 7.86
N SER A 117 41.31 -14.08 6.78
CA SER A 117 41.16 -15.55 6.72
C SER A 117 39.75 -16.05 7.12
N LYS A 118 38.75 -15.24 6.91
CA LYS A 118 37.34 -15.59 7.10
C LYS A 118 36.75 -16.15 5.79
N ALA A 119 35.63 -16.85 5.90
CA ALA A 119 34.96 -17.44 4.74
C ALA A 119 33.50 -16.98 4.60
N VAL A 120 33.03 -16.08 5.48
CA VAL A 120 31.61 -15.69 5.57
C VAL A 120 31.50 -14.17 5.58
N LEU A 121 30.71 -13.63 4.65
CA LEU A 121 30.25 -12.24 4.66
C LEU A 121 29.19 -12.07 5.76
N SER A 122 29.37 -11.07 6.63
CA SER A 122 28.44 -10.82 7.73
C SER A 122 27.03 -10.46 7.24
N GLY A 123 26.02 -10.85 8.01
CA GLY A 123 24.63 -10.47 7.72
C GLY A 123 24.42 -8.96 7.73
N GLU A 124 25.16 -8.21 8.57
CA GLU A 124 25.13 -6.76 8.64
C GLU A 124 25.67 -6.10 7.34
N ASP A 125 26.82 -6.58 6.83
CA ASP A 125 27.38 -6.06 5.57
C ASP A 125 26.49 -6.40 4.37
N ALA A 126 25.92 -7.61 4.35
CA ALA A 126 24.97 -8.02 3.33
C ALA A 126 23.67 -7.18 3.40
N PHE A 127 23.19 -6.88 4.60
CA PHE A 127 22.03 -6.00 4.81
C PHE A 127 22.33 -4.56 4.40
N ARG A 128 23.51 -4.05 4.67
CA ARG A 128 23.94 -2.72 4.24
C ARG A 128 23.98 -2.58 2.72
N LEU A 129 24.48 -3.60 2.02
CA LEU A 129 24.43 -3.67 0.55
C LEU A 129 23.00 -3.60 0.04
N TYR A 130 22.08 -4.32 0.69
CA TYR A 130 20.66 -4.36 0.31
C TYR A 130 19.94 -3.05 0.62
N ASP A 131 20.02 -2.56 1.86
CA ASP A 131 19.23 -1.43 2.36
C ASP A 131 19.75 -0.07 1.88
N THR A 132 21.08 0.12 1.91
CA THR A 132 21.70 1.41 1.59
C THR A 132 21.99 1.57 0.10
N TYR A 133 22.48 0.51 -0.54
CA TYR A 133 22.92 0.56 -1.92
C TYR A 133 21.93 -0.09 -2.90
N GLY A 134 20.83 -0.67 -2.42
CA GLY A 134 19.81 -1.31 -3.25
C GLY A 134 20.30 -2.57 -3.98
N PHE A 135 21.41 -3.17 -3.53
CA PHE A 135 22.00 -4.35 -4.15
C PHE A 135 21.28 -5.61 -3.67
N PRO A 136 20.63 -6.39 -4.55
CA PRO A 136 19.79 -7.50 -4.14
C PRO A 136 20.57 -8.58 -3.39
N ILE A 137 19.99 -9.10 -2.30
CA ILE A 137 20.62 -10.16 -1.49
C ILE A 137 20.90 -11.42 -2.30
N GLU A 138 20.00 -11.81 -3.20
CA GLU A 138 20.19 -12.99 -4.05
C GLU A 138 21.40 -12.84 -4.97
N LEU A 139 21.67 -11.62 -5.42
CA LEU A 139 22.81 -11.31 -6.24
C LEU A 139 24.10 -11.33 -5.39
N THR A 140 24.03 -10.84 -4.16
CA THR A 140 25.13 -10.95 -3.18
C THR A 140 25.46 -12.40 -2.91
N LEU A 141 24.45 -13.27 -2.66
CA LEU A 141 24.64 -14.70 -2.44
C LEU A 141 25.33 -15.37 -3.63
N GLU A 142 24.80 -15.15 -4.84
CA GLU A 142 25.32 -15.74 -6.08
C GLU A 142 26.78 -15.35 -6.34
N ILE A 143 27.13 -14.07 -6.15
CA ILE A 143 28.49 -13.59 -6.38
C ILE A 143 29.45 -14.10 -5.31
N VAL A 144 29.07 -14.03 -4.04
CA VAL A 144 29.90 -14.48 -2.93
C VAL A 144 30.22 -15.97 -3.03
N GLU A 145 29.24 -16.78 -3.47
CA GLU A 145 29.42 -18.22 -3.72
C GLU A 145 30.38 -18.50 -4.90
N GLU A 146 30.34 -17.73 -5.98
CA GLU A 146 31.28 -17.81 -7.10
C GLU A 146 32.73 -17.60 -6.65
N TYR A 147 32.98 -16.83 -5.59
CA TYR A 147 34.31 -16.60 -5.00
C TYR A 147 34.65 -17.59 -3.89
N GLY A 148 33.84 -18.64 -3.69
CA GLY A 148 34.06 -19.67 -2.67
C GLY A 148 33.81 -19.22 -1.25
N LEU A 149 33.09 -18.14 -1.06
CA LEU A 149 32.68 -17.58 0.23
C LEU A 149 31.20 -17.88 0.52
N LYS A 150 30.73 -17.61 1.72
CA LYS A 150 29.33 -17.74 2.14
C LYS A 150 28.82 -16.41 2.68
N VAL A 151 27.51 -16.29 2.79
CA VAL A 151 26.83 -15.15 3.45
C VAL A 151 26.13 -15.66 4.71
N ASP A 152 26.18 -14.88 5.77
CA ASP A 152 25.39 -15.09 6.99
C ASP A 152 23.94 -14.64 6.73
N GLU A 153 23.13 -15.55 6.17
CA GLU A 153 21.72 -15.29 5.85
C GLU A 153 20.87 -15.08 7.10
N ASP A 154 21.20 -15.72 8.19
CA ASP A 154 20.40 -15.57 9.43
C ASP A 154 20.65 -14.21 10.08
N GLY A 155 21.91 -13.73 10.07
CA GLY A 155 22.23 -12.35 10.42
C GLY A 155 21.56 -11.32 9.53
N PHE A 156 21.49 -11.56 8.21
CA PHE A 156 20.76 -10.70 7.29
C PHE A 156 19.25 -10.64 7.62
N LYS A 157 18.61 -11.79 7.87
CA LYS A 157 17.20 -11.87 8.27
C LYS A 157 16.94 -11.13 9.59
N ALA A 158 17.86 -11.23 10.55
CA ALA A 158 17.75 -10.51 11.81
C ALA A 158 17.79 -8.99 11.62
N GLU A 159 18.68 -8.46 10.76
CA GLU A 159 18.71 -7.03 10.44
C GLU A 159 17.44 -6.56 9.69
N MET A 160 16.94 -7.35 8.74
CA MET A 160 15.66 -7.11 8.07
C MET A 160 14.50 -7.04 9.05
N GLN A 161 14.49 -7.93 10.06
CA GLN A 161 13.44 -7.93 11.09
C GLN A 161 13.53 -6.67 11.96
N LYS A 162 14.73 -6.26 12.36
CA LYS A 162 14.95 -5.00 13.11
C LYS A 162 14.47 -3.78 12.33
N GLN A 163 14.68 -3.75 11.01
CA GLN A 163 14.17 -2.67 10.16
C GLN A 163 12.64 -2.64 10.12
N LYS A 164 12.00 -3.82 9.94
CA LYS A 164 10.53 -3.95 9.96
C LYS A 164 9.94 -3.51 11.30
N GLU A 165 10.57 -3.86 12.41
CA GLU A 165 10.13 -3.47 13.76
C GLU A 165 10.27 -1.95 13.97
N ARG A 166 11.38 -1.34 13.52
CA ARG A 166 11.55 0.11 13.53
C ARG A 166 10.49 0.83 12.68
N ALA A 167 10.18 0.28 11.51
CA ALA A 167 9.13 0.81 10.65
C ALA A 167 7.72 0.61 11.26
N ARG A 168 7.47 -0.49 11.98
CA ARG A 168 6.25 -0.74 12.72
C ARG A 168 6.13 0.20 13.92
N SER A 169 7.15 0.31 14.76
CA SER A 169 7.13 1.20 15.93
C SER A 169 6.93 2.67 15.55
N ALA A 170 7.49 3.11 14.43
CA ALA A 170 7.21 4.43 13.87
C ALA A 170 5.76 4.60 13.36
N ARG A 171 5.02 3.49 13.15
CA ARG A 171 3.58 3.48 12.80
C ARG A 171 2.68 3.30 14.02
N THR A 172 3.14 2.58 15.07
CA THR A 172 2.37 2.24 16.28
C THR A 172 2.10 3.42 17.22
N ASP A 173 2.64 4.59 16.97
CA ASP A 173 2.23 5.82 17.67
C ASP A 173 0.76 6.22 17.41
N LYS A 174 -0.03 5.39 16.74
CA LYS A 174 -1.44 5.63 16.38
C LYS A 174 -2.44 4.55 16.82
N GLY A 175 -2.15 3.76 17.83
CA GLY A 175 -3.18 3.02 18.59
C GLY A 175 -4.11 2.06 17.81
N VAL A 176 -3.76 1.57 16.62
CA VAL A 176 -4.69 0.87 15.70
C VAL A 176 -4.60 -0.67 15.77
N GLU A 177 -3.52 -1.25 16.33
CA GLU A 177 -3.30 -2.71 16.24
C GLU A 177 -4.01 -3.58 17.30
N GLY A 178 -4.50 -3.00 18.40
CA GLY A 178 -5.16 -3.78 19.47
C GLY A 178 -6.63 -4.14 19.20
N TRP A 179 -7.24 -3.59 18.17
CA TRP A 179 -8.69 -3.57 17.98
C TRP A 179 -9.28 -4.78 17.23
N LYS A 180 -8.54 -5.32 16.27
CA LYS A 180 -9.09 -6.37 15.39
C LYS A 180 -9.27 -7.72 16.08
N GLU A 181 -8.50 -8.02 17.12
CA GLU A 181 -8.55 -9.30 17.82
C GLU A 181 -9.66 -9.38 18.91
N THR A 182 -10.07 -8.24 19.47
CA THR A 182 -11.01 -8.19 20.61
C THR A 182 -12.48 -8.17 20.21
N ALA A 183 -12.83 -7.49 19.14
CA ALA A 183 -14.22 -7.41 18.66
C ALA A 183 -14.75 -8.77 18.14
N ASP A 184 -13.86 -9.66 17.70
CA ASP A 184 -14.23 -10.97 17.14
C ASP A 184 -14.55 -12.04 18.20
N THR A 185 -14.24 -11.79 19.48
CA THR A 185 -14.49 -12.73 20.59
C THR A 185 -15.76 -12.42 21.39
N LEU A 186 -16.32 -11.21 21.22
CA LEU A 186 -17.51 -10.78 21.97
C LEU A 186 -18.81 -11.09 21.20
N THR A 187 -19.79 -11.61 21.90
CA THR A 187 -21.16 -11.77 21.37
C THR A 187 -21.93 -10.50 21.63
N PHE A 188 -22.34 -9.79 20.59
CA PHE A 188 -23.14 -8.56 20.69
C PHE A 188 -24.62 -8.86 20.80
N SER A 189 -25.39 -7.93 21.40
CA SER A 189 -26.84 -8.04 21.58
C SER A 189 -27.60 -7.84 20.25
N ILE A 190 -26.95 -7.25 19.26
CA ILE A 190 -27.47 -7.07 17.88
C ILE A 190 -26.42 -7.55 16.88
N GLU A 191 -26.87 -8.15 15.79
CA GLU A 191 -25.97 -8.62 14.73
C GLU A 191 -25.52 -7.50 13.80
N LYS A 192 -26.37 -6.48 13.58
CA LYS A 192 -26.13 -5.37 12.68
C LYS A 192 -26.83 -4.12 13.16
N ASN A 193 -26.24 -2.97 12.94
CA ASN A 193 -26.88 -1.67 13.11
C ASN A 193 -27.04 -0.94 11.77
N GLU A 194 -27.95 0.02 11.74
CA GLU A 194 -28.24 0.83 10.55
C GLU A 194 -27.30 2.03 10.49
N PHE A 195 -26.62 2.21 9.35
CA PHE A 195 -25.84 3.42 9.07
C PHE A 195 -26.68 4.41 8.26
N ILE A 196 -26.90 5.59 8.84
CA ILE A 196 -27.71 6.67 8.24
C ILE A 196 -26.86 7.90 7.89
N GLY A 197 -25.56 7.85 8.10
CA GLY A 197 -24.67 8.99 8.04
C GLY A 197 -24.35 9.52 6.64
N TYR A 198 -24.96 8.99 5.57
CA TYR A 198 -24.93 9.64 4.27
C TYR A 198 -25.87 10.83 4.19
N ASP A 199 -27.01 10.75 4.87
CA ASP A 199 -28.11 11.73 4.82
C ASP A 199 -28.24 12.54 6.10
N GLU A 200 -27.91 11.95 7.27
CA GLU A 200 -28.09 12.55 8.58
C GLU A 200 -26.77 12.66 9.34
N LEU A 201 -26.56 13.78 10.04
CA LEU A 201 -25.41 14.01 10.92
C LEU A 201 -25.74 13.85 12.40
N GLU A 202 -27.02 13.73 12.72
CA GLU A 202 -27.51 13.56 14.08
C GLU A 202 -28.67 12.56 14.11
N THR A 203 -28.82 11.82 15.19
CA THR A 203 -29.94 10.91 15.39
C THR A 203 -30.11 10.57 16.87
N SER A 204 -31.33 10.17 17.25
CA SER A 204 -31.58 9.57 18.55
C SER A 204 -31.52 8.05 18.44
N ALA A 205 -30.71 7.41 19.27
CA ALA A 205 -30.53 5.97 19.29
C ALA A 205 -30.36 5.44 20.71
N GLN A 206 -30.60 4.12 20.89
CA GLN A 206 -30.48 3.45 22.19
C GLN A 206 -29.17 2.67 22.27
N ILE A 207 -28.52 2.72 23.44
CA ILE A 207 -27.36 1.88 23.75
C ILE A 207 -27.79 0.41 23.82
N LYS A 208 -27.17 -0.45 23.01
CA LYS A 208 -27.43 -1.89 22.95
C LYS A 208 -26.39 -2.72 23.66
N ASP A 209 -25.14 -2.28 23.62
CA ASP A 209 -24.03 -2.89 24.36
C ASP A 209 -23.07 -1.80 24.83
N ILE A 210 -22.46 -2.04 25.99
CA ILE A 210 -21.37 -1.25 26.55
C ILE A 210 -20.20 -2.22 26.81
N ILE A 211 -19.01 -1.89 26.31
CA ILE A 211 -17.81 -2.70 26.49
C ILE A 211 -16.75 -1.84 27.18
N TYR A 212 -16.13 -2.41 28.21
CA TYR A 212 -15.02 -1.85 28.94
C TYR A 212 -14.02 -2.95 29.26
N ASP A 213 -12.75 -2.74 28.97
CA ASP A 213 -11.68 -3.73 29.18
C ASP A 213 -12.03 -5.14 28.64
N ASN A 214 -12.54 -5.16 27.39
CA ASN A 214 -12.97 -6.38 26.68
C ASN A 214 -14.10 -7.18 27.36
N GLN A 215 -14.87 -6.56 28.22
CA GLN A 215 -16.01 -7.18 28.89
C GLN A 215 -17.27 -6.34 28.72
N LYS A 216 -18.41 -6.99 28.60
CA LYS A 216 -19.69 -6.29 28.65
C LYS A 216 -20.00 -5.84 30.07
N ILE A 217 -20.42 -4.60 30.16
CA ILE A 217 -20.83 -3.95 31.39
C ILE A 217 -22.17 -3.23 31.19
N ASP A 218 -22.82 -2.88 32.29
CA ASP A 218 -24.09 -2.17 32.25
C ASP A 218 -23.94 -0.65 32.39
N ILE A 219 -22.81 -0.17 32.90
CA ILE A 219 -22.58 1.25 33.20
C ILE A 219 -21.12 1.60 32.86
N LEU A 220 -20.93 2.70 32.09
CA LEU A 220 -19.64 3.32 31.83
C LEU A 220 -19.65 4.71 32.48
N SER A 221 -18.71 4.95 33.42
CA SER A 221 -18.68 6.15 34.27
C SER A 221 -17.76 7.23 33.72
N GLU A 222 -17.91 8.45 34.27
CA GLU A 222 -17.07 9.60 33.97
C GLU A 222 -15.57 9.29 34.04
N GLY A 223 -14.81 9.76 33.04
CA GLY A 223 -13.38 9.53 32.89
C GLY A 223 -13.00 8.16 32.33
N GLN A 224 -13.96 7.26 32.12
CA GLN A 224 -13.70 5.96 31.50
C GLN A 224 -13.76 6.07 29.96
N ALA A 225 -12.82 5.39 29.31
CA ALA A 225 -12.87 5.14 27.87
C ALA A 225 -13.38 3.71 27.62
N GLY A 226 -14.42 3.58 26.81
CA GLY A 226 -15.06 2.31 26.50
C GLY A 226 -15.66 2.31 25.11
N GLU A 227 -16.50 1.31 24.82
CA GLU A 227 -17.12 1.14 23.51
C GLU A 227 -18.64 1.06 23.67
N LEU A 228 -19.36 1.77 22.80
CA LEU A 228 -20.81 1.80 22.75
C LEU A 228 -21.30 1.25 21.41
N VAL A 229 -22.35 0.45 21.45
CA VAL A 229 -23.07 -0.06 20.28
C VAL A 229 -24.51 0.44 20.31
N PHE A 230 -24.98 0.96 19.17
CA PHE A 230 -26.33 1.50 19.00
C PHE A 230 -27.09 0.75 17.89
N GLU A 231 -28.43 0.76 17.89
CA GLU A 231 -29.21 0.15 16.80
C GLU A 231 -29.05 0.88 15.45
N LYS A 232 -28.77 2.19 15.49
CA LYS A 232 -28.48 3.00 14.30
C LYS A 232 -27.44 4.07 14.62
N THR A 233 -26.72 4.55 13.60
CA THR A 233 -25.66 5.52 13.78
C THR A 233 -25.48 6.43 12.57
N PRO A 234 -25.22 7.75 12.78
CA PRO A 234 -24.78 8.66 11.73
C PRO A 234 -23.25 8.68 11.58
N PHE A 235 -22.49 8.03 12.49
CA PHE A 235 -21.04 8.04 12.49
C PHE A 235 -20.48 7.09 11.45
N TYR A 236 -19.65 7.60 10.54
CA TYR A 236 -18.88 6.82 9.58
C TYR A 236 -17.77 6.06 10.30
N ALA A 237 -17.69 4.76 10.10
CA ALA A 237 -16.59 3.96 10.60
C ALA A 237 -15.40 4.01 9.64
N GLU A 238 -14.17 3.89 10.18
CA GLU A 238 -12.96 3.83 9.36
C GLU A 238 -13.09 2.75 8.27
N SER A 239 -13.03 3.19 7.03
CA SER A 239 -13.17 2.32 5.86
C SER A 239 -12.58 2.99 4.62
N GLY A 240 -12.07 2.17 3.68
CA GLY A 240 -11.62 2.67 2.37
C GLY A 240 -10.47 3.69 2.43
N GLY A 241 -9.73 3.75 3.55
CA GLY A 241 -8.69 4.74 3.77
C GLY A 241 -9.19 6.08 4.34
N GLN A 242 -10.51 6.25 4.52
CA GLN A 242 -11.08 7.39 5.23
C GLN A 242 -11.10 7.11 6.74
N VAL A 243 -10.64 8.08 7.52
CA VAL A 243 -10.72 8.03 8.99
C VAL A 243 -12.18 8.04 9.48
N ALA A 244 -12.42 7.47 10.66
CA ALA A 244 -13.71 7.51 11.30
C ALA A 244 -14.14 8.94 11.67
N ASP A 245 -15.43 9.12 11.82
CA ASP A 245 -15.99 10.36 12.35
C ASP A 245 -15.71 10.53 13.84
N LYS A 246 -15.75 11.79 14.23
CA LYS A 246 -15.73 12.22 15.62
C LYS A 246 -17.00 13.00 15.92
N GLY A 247 -17.32 13.14 17.21
CA GLY A 247 -18.47 13.88 17.66
C GLY A 247 -18.83 13.58 19.10
N VAL A 248 -20.11 13.67 19.42
CA VAL A 248 -20.60 13.55 20.79
C VAL A 248 -21.81 12.61 20.85
N VAL A 249 -21.84 11.81 21.91
CA VAL A 249 -23.05 11.08 22.34
C VAL A 249 -23.51 11.71 23.64
N LYS A 250 -24.74 12.13 23.72
CA LYS A 250 -25.28 12.80 24.91
C LYS A 250 -26.69 12.27 25.26
N SER A 251 -26.96 12.27 26.56
CA SER A 251 -28.30 12.04 27.12
C SER A 251 -28.54 13.01 28.28
N GLU A 252 -29.66 12.87 28.97
CA GLU A 252 -29.91 13.63 30.21
C GLU A 252 -28.88 13.28 31.32
N ASN A 253 -28.29 12.07 31.28
CA ASN A 253 -27.49 11.51 32.34
C ASN A 253 -25.97 11.57 32.09
N PHE A 254 -25.55 11.73 30.82
CA PHE A 254 -24.13 11.73 30.49
C PHE A 254 -23.81 12.45 29.16
N VAL A 255 -22.55 12.81 29.02
CA VAL A 255 -21.92 13.26 27.78
C VAL A 255 -20.66 12.44 27.55
N ALA A 256 -20.50 11.90 26.34
CA ALA A 256 -19.30 11.19 25.92
C ALA A 256 -18.81 11.68 24.56
N GLU A 257 -17.49 11.80 24.41
CA GLU A 257 -16.86 12.12 23.13
C GLU A 257 -16.58 10.85 22.34
N VAL A 258 -16.98 10.82 21.06
CA VAL A 258 -16.63 9.76 20.12
C VAL A 258 -15.25 10.05 19.56
N LYS A 259 -14.29 9.20 19.89
CA LYS A 259 -12.89 9.34 19.45
C LYS A 259 -12.61 8.58 18.16
N ASP A 260 -13.32 7.45 17.94
CA ASP A 260 -13.14 6.55 16.80
C ASP A 260 -14.40 5.70 16.59
N VAL A 261 -14.60 5.20 15.37
CA VAL A 261 -15.66 4.25 15.04
C VAL A 261 -15.11 3.18 14.10
N GLN A 262 -15.32 1.94 14.47
CA GLN A 262 -14.82 0.78 13.71
C GLN A 262 -15.96 -0.15 13.32
N LYS A 263 -15.71 -0.99 12.32
CA LYS A 263 -16.63 -2.08 11.93
C LYS A 263 -16.09 -3.42 12.38
N SER A 264 -16.93 -4.24 13.02
CA SER A 264 -16.65 -5.67 13.23
C SER A 264 -16.66 -6.43 11.88
N HIS A 265 -16.21 -7.67 11.87
CA HIS A 265 -16.29 -8.55 10.68
C HIS A 265 -17.73 -8.70 10.14
N ASN A 266 -18.73 -8.66 11.01
CA ASN A 266 -20.14 -8.76 10.65
C ASN A 266 -20.75 -7.40 10.19
N GLY A 267 -19.94 -6.33 10.16
CA GLY A 267 -20.36 -5.01 9.73
C GLY A 267 -21.06 -4.19 10.81
N LEU A 268 -20.97 -4.59 12.08
CA LEU A 268 -21.49 -3.85 13.23
C LEU A 268 -20.61 -2.63 13.51
N PHE A 269 -21.19 -1.44 13.64
CA PHE A 269 -20.49 -0.21 13.99
C PHE A 269 -20.31 -0.13 15.51
N ILE A 270 -19.08 0.01 15.95
CA ILE A 270 -18.68 0.10 17.36
C ILE A 270 -18.02 1.46 17.58
N HIS A 271 -18.52 2.22 18.55
CA HIS A 271 -18.11 3.59 18.82
C HIS A 271 -17.18 3.60 20.03
N ARG A 272 -15.92 3.98 19.85
CA ARG A 272 -14.99 4.21 20.94
C ARG A 272 -15.24 5.59 21.54
N VAL A 273 -15.60 5.62 22.81
CA VAL A 273 -15.99 6.83 23.49
C VAL A 273 -15.18 7.06 24.77
N GLU A 274 -15.10 8.31 25.18
CA GLU A 274 -14.64 8.74 26.50
C GLU A 274 -15.77 9.48 27.19
N VAL A 275 -16.20 9.02 28.34
CA VAL A 275 -17.27 9.69 29.11
C VAL A 275 -16.71 10.96 29.76
N VAL A 276 -17.19 12.11 29.32
CA VAL A 276 -16.74 13.43 29.80
C VAL A 276 -17.47 13.82 31.08
N SER A 277 -18.72 13.43 31.23
CA SER A 277 -19.52 13.70 32.44
C SER A 277 -20.65 12.71 32.59
N GLY A 278 -20.95 12.33 33.84
CA GLY A 278 -22.08 11.47 34.19
C GLY A 278 -21.80 9.98 33.97
N GLU A 279 -22.85 9.20 33.72
CA GLU A 279 -22.80 7.76 33.54
C GLU A 279 -23.65 7.32 32.36
N ALA A 280 -23.05 6.62 31.40
CA ALA A 280 -23.76 5.94 30.31
C ALA A 280 -24.27 4.58 30.76
N LYS A 281 -25.56 4.33 30.65
CA LYS A 281 -26.20 3.08 31.10
C LYS A 281 -26.77 2.30 29.90
N LEU A 282 -26.75 0.97 30.03
CA LEU A 282 -27.37 0.10 29.04
C LEU A 282 -28.84 0.48 28.85
N SER A 283 -29.27 0.55 27.60
CA SER A 283 -30.61 0.98 27.17
C SER A 283 -30.91 2.48 27.28
N ASP A 284 -29.95 3.33 27.68
CA ASP A 284 -30.15 4.79 27.62
C ASP A 284 -30.46 5.23 26.18
N LYS A 285 -31.41 6.16 26.06
CA LYS A 285 -31.65 6.90 24.80
C LYS A 285 -30.68 8.06 24.72
N CYS A 286 -29.94 8.12 23.64
CA CYS A 286 -28.89 9.08 23.42
C CYS A 286 -29.15 9.83 22.11
N GLU A 287 -28.70 11.06 22.07
CA GLU A 287 -28.51 11.83 20.85
C GLU A 287 -27.06 11.65 20.38
N LEU A 288 -26.91 11.14 19.17
CA LEU A 288 -25.62 10.94 18.48
C LEU A 288 -25.43 12.12 17.54
N VAL A 289 -24.36 12.90 17.71
CA VAL A 289 -24.07 14.10 16.92
C VAL A 289 -22.68 14.04 16.35
N VAL A 290 -22.58 13.96 15.03
CA VAL A 290 -21.30 13.98 14.31
C VAL A 290 -20.76 15.41 14.25
N ASP A 291 -19.44 15.58 14.38
CA ASP A 291 -18.78 16.86 14.11
C ASP A 291 -18.87 17.19 12.62
N GLU A 292 -19.85 18.03 12.28
CA GLU A 292 -20.16 18.44 10.91
C GLU A 292 -18.94 19.09 10.22
N LYS A 293 -18.14 19.86 10.95
CA LYS A 293 -16.97 20.55 10.39
C LYS A 293 -15.90 19.57 9.96
N LEU A 294 -15.59 18.60 10.82
CA LEU A 294 -14.61 17.55 10.52
C LEU A 294 -15.12 16.66 9.38
N ARG A 295 -16.40 16.22 9.44
CA ARG A 295 -17.04 15.41 8.39
C ARG A 295 -16.96 16.10 7.02
N LYS A 296 -17.35 17.36 6.92
CA LYS A 296 -17.33 18.11 5.65
C LYS A 296 -15.90 18.31 5.14
N SER A 297 -14.92 18.50 6.02
CA SER A 297 -13.52 18.59 5.62
C SER A 297 -13.00 17.27 5.06
N THR A 298 -13.32 16.15 5.73
CA THR A 298 -12.98 14.80 5.29
C THR A 298 -13.64 14.47 3.95
N GLN A 299 -14.92 14.81 3.76
CA GLN A 299 -15.63 14.61 2.48
C GLN A 299 -14.98 15.36 1.32
N ARG A 300 -14.52 16.61 1.53
CA ARG A 300 -13.78 17.39 0.50
C ARG A 300 -12.48 16.68 0.12
N ASN A 301 -11.73 16.21 1.10
CA ASN A 301 -10.48 15.49 0.87
C ASN A 301 -10.72 14.13 0.18
N HIS A 302 -11.82 13.43 0.52
CA HIS A 302 -12.19 12.19 -0.15
C HIS A 302 -12.51 12.44 -1.64
N THR A 303 -13.36 13.41 -1.94
CA THR A 303 -13.66 13.79 -3.33
C THR A 303 -12.41 14.22 -4.06
N CYS A 304 -11.54 15.03 -3.43
CA CYS A 304 -10.26 15.43 -4.01
C CYS A 304 -9.36 14.23 -4.34
N THR A 305 -9.40 13.17 -3.56
CA THR A 305 -8.65 11.92 -3.84
C THR A 305 -9.10 11.29 -5.17
N HIS A 306 -10.40 11.26 -5.45
CA HIS A 306 -10.92 10.75 -6.73
C HIS A 306 -10.54 11.67 -7.90
N LEU A 307 -10.61 12.99 -7.73
CA LEU A 307 -10.17 13.95 -8.74
C LEU A 307 -8.68 13.80 -9.04
N LEU A 308 -7.86 13.65 -8.00
CA LEU A 308 -6.42 13.40 -8.12
C LEU A 308 -6.13 12.10 -8.88
N HIS A 309 -6.82 11.01 -8.55
CA HIS A 309 -6.66 9.74 -9.29
C HIS A 309 -6.99 9.90 -10.77
N LYS A 310 -8.08 10.58 -11.11
CA LYS A 310 -8.46 10.86 -12.50
C LYS A 310 -7.42 11.69 -13.21
N ALA A 311 -6.92 12.77 -12.60
CA ALA A 311 -5.90 13.63 -13.15
C ALA A 311 -4.56 12.91 -13.37
N LEU A 312 -4.12 12.10 -12.37
CA LEU A 312 -2.93 11.26 -12.51
C LEU A 312 -3.04 10.29 -13.70
N ARG A 313 -4.17 9.63 -13.88
CA ARG A 313 -4.39 8.74 -15.04
C ARG A 313 -4.41 9.49 -16.36
N ALA A 314 -4.96 10.69 -16.39
CA ALA A 314 -5.01 11.50 -17.61
C ALA A 314 -3.63 12.01 -18.05
N VAL A 315 -2.78 12.39 -17.10
CA VAL A 315 -1.45 12.96 -17.37
C VAL A 315 -0.37 11.90 -17.50
N LEU A 316 -0.38 10.88 -16.63
CA LEU A 316 0.68 9.88 -16.53
C LEU A 316 0.33 8.58 -17.28
N GLY A 317 -0.95 8.32 -17.52
CA GLY A 317 -1.40 7.14 -18.27
C GLY A 317 -2.26 6.15 -17.50
N ALA A 318 -2.88 5.22 -18.25
CA ALA A 318 -3.85 4.25 -17.73
C ALA A 318 -3.25 3.23 -16.73
N HIS A 319 -1.93 3.08 -16.66
CA HIS A 319 -1.21 2.18 -15.75
C HIS A 319 -1.23 2.65 -14.29
N ILE A 320 -1.69 3.87 -14.02
CA ILE A 320 -1.83 4.39 -12.66
C ILE A 320 -2.96 3.62 -11.95
N HIS A 321 -2.58 2.90 -10.91
CA HIS A 321 -3.49 2.20 -10.02
C HIS A 321 -3.22 2.59 -8.57
N GLN A 322 -4.29 2.66 -7.79
CA GLN A 322 -4.20 2.93 -6.36
C GLN A 322 -3.47 1.77 -5.65
N ALA A 323 -2.45 2.11 -4.86
CA ALA A 323 -1.75 1.18 -3.98
C ALA A 323 -2.19 1.36 -2.52
N GLY A 324 -2.57 2.58 -2.13
CA GLY A 324 -3.07 2.91 -0.81
C GLY A 324 -3.72 4.28 -0.78
N SER A 325 -4.47 4.57 0.29
CA SER A 325 -5.10 5.87 0.49
C SER A 325 -5.24 6.16 1.99
N LEU A 326 -5.14 7.43 2.36
CA LEU A 326 -5.50 7.93 3.68
C LEU A 326 -6.20 9.28 3.50
N VAL A 327 -7.41 9.39 4.04
CA VAL A 327 -8.23 10.60 3.95
C VAL A 327 -8.64 11.04 5.35
N SER A 328 -8.27 12.25 5.73
CA SER A 328 -8.63 12.89 6.99
C SER A 328 -9.20 14.30 6.75
N ASP A 329 -9.60 14.96 7.82
CA ASP A 329 -10.05 16.36 7.80
C ASP A 329 -8.99 17.36 7.36
N THR A 330 -7.70 17.04 7.62
CA THR A 330 -6.56 17.94 7.37
C THR A 330 -5.77 17.62 6.11
N ARG A 331 -5.80 16.37 5.65
CA ARG A 331 -5.00 15.93 4.49
C ARG A 331 -5.54 14.67 3.85
N LEU A 332 -5.16 14.48 2.59
CA LEU A 332 -5.23 13.20 1.90
C LEU A 332 -3.81 12.69 1.58
N ARG A 333 -3.66 11.37 1.51
CA ARG A 333 -2.51 10.70 0.91
C ARG A 333 -3.04 9.69 -0.10
N PHE A 334 -2.46 9.70 -1.28
CA PHE A 334 -2.81 8.76 -2.34
C PHE A 334 -1.55 8.08 -2.83
N ASP A 335 -1.39 6.80 -2.51
CA ASP A 335 -0.26 5.98 -2.93
C ASP A 335 -0.65 5.29 -4.24
N PHE A 336 0.18 5.38 -5.25
CA PHE A 336 -0.12 4.83 -6.58
C PHE A 336 1.11 4.23 -7.24
N THR A 337 0.87 3.38 -8.24
CA THR A 337 1.93 2.72 -9.01
C THR A 337 2.42 3.63 -10.13
N HIS A 338 3.72 3.92 -10.14
CA HIS A 338 4.39 4.61 -11.24
C HIS A 338 5.86 4.19 -11.30
N PHE A 339 6.46 4.22 -12.47
CA PHE A 339 7.80 3.68 -12.69
C PHE A 339 8.90 4.76 -12.79
N GLU A 340 8.52 6.03 -12.88
CA GLU A 340 9.45 7.17 -12.99
C GLU A 340 9.04 8.32 -12.05
N PRO A 341 9.95 9.27 -11.72
CA PRO A 341 9.60 10.50 -11.02
C PRO A 341 8.64 11.35 -11.85
N ILE A 342 7.67 11.99 -11.20
CA ILE A 342 6.77 12.94 -11.85
C ILE A 342 7.53 14.25 -12.07
N THR A 343 7.47 14.81 -13.29
CA THR A 343 8.11 16.09 -13.57
C THR A 343 7.33 17.28 -13.00
N SER A 344 7.97 18.44 -12.86
CA SER A 344 7.31 19.66 -12.37
C SER A 344 6.16 20.10 -13.29
N GLU A 345 6.31 19.92 -14.59
CA GLU A 345 5.28 20.22 -15.59
C GLU A 345 4.07 19.30 -15.43
N GLN A 346 4.30 18.00 -15.24
CA GLN A 346 3.23 17.02 -14.99
C GLN A 346 2.50 17.30 -13.68
N LEU A 347 3.24 17.65 -12.61
CA LEU A 347 2.63 18.05 -11.34
C LEU A 347 1.72 19.26 -11.51
N SER A 348 2.19 20.30 -12.23
CA SER A 348 1.40 21.50 -12.50
C SER A 348 0.14 21.20 -13.34
N GLN A 349 0.23 20.30 -14.31
CA GLN A 349 -0.93 19.86 -15.09
C GLN A 349 -1.95 19.14 -14.22
N ILE A 350 -1.50 18.21 -13.37
CA ILE A 350 -2.36 17.46 -12.44
C ILE A 350 -3.05 18.43 -11.47
N GLU A 351 -2.31 19.35 -10.87
CA GLU A 351 -2.85 20.36 -9.95
C GLU A 351 -3.91 21.23 -10.63
N ASN A 352 -3.63 21.73 -11.83
CA ASN A 352 -4.59 22.54 -12.60
C ASN A 352 -5.86 21.75 -12.91
N MET A 353 -5.75 20.51 -13.35
CA MET A 353 -6.93 19.67 -13.64
C MET A 353 -7.79 19.44 -12.39
N VAL A 354 -7.18 19.17 -11.24
CA VAL A 354 -7.90 19.01 -9.97
C VAL A 354 -8.60 20.30 -9.58
N ASN A 355 -7.89 21.43 -9.60
CA ASN A 355 -8.44 22.73 -9.25
C ASN A 355 -9.58 23.17 -10.19
N GLU A 356 -9.44 22.97 -11.50
CA GLU A 356 -10.52 23.23 -12.46
C GLU A 356 -11.79 22.41 -12.14
N ALA A 357 -11.64 21.14 -11.81
CA ALA A 357 -12.77 20.30 -11.45
C ALA A 357 -13.45 20.77 -10.14
N ILE A 358 -12.66 21.22 -9.16
CA ILE A 358 -13.17 21.80 -7.91
C ILE A 358 -13.95 23.09 -8.20
N PHE A 359 -13.39 23.99 -9.02
CA PHE A 359 -14.06 25.26 -9.37
C PHE A 359 -15.32 25.07 -10.19
N LYS A 360 -15.43 24.00 -10.99
CA LYS A 360 -16.66 23.64 -11.71
C LYS A 360 -17.78 23.16 -10.78
N ALA A 361 -17.46 22.84 -9.53
CA ALA A 361 -18.41 22.43 -8.50
C ALA A 361 -19.38 21.33 -8.97
N TYR A 362 -18.86 20.28 -9.63
CA TYR A 362 -19.70 19.18 -10.08
C TYR A 362 -20.44 18.51 -8.91
N PRO A 363 -21.73 18.18 -9.07
CA PRO A 363 -22.45 17.45 -8.04
C PRO A 363 -21.86 16.05 -7.85
N VAL A 364 -21.65 15.65 -6.60
CA VAL A 364 -21.24 14.29 -6.25
C VAL A 364 -22.47 13.43 -6.07
N LYS A 365 -22.57 12.34 -6.83
CA LYS A 365 -23.64 11.34 -6.71
C LYS A 365 -23.06 10.07 -6.09
N VAL A 366 -23.67 9.58 -5.02
CA VAL A 366 -23.29 8.34 -4.35
C VAL A 366 -24.28 7.26 -4.70
N GLU A 367 -23.81 6.13 -5.21
CA GLU A 367 -24.62 4.96 -5.52
C GLU A 367 -23.95 3.70 -4.96
N VAL A 368 -24.76 2.84 -4.32
CA VAL A 368 -24.31 1.55 -3.81
C VAL A 368 -24.70 0.48 -4.81
N MET A 369 -23.71 -0.22 -5.38
CA MET A 369 -23.91 -1.28 -6.37
C MET A 369 -22.89 -2.41 -6.21
N ASN A 370 -23.10 -3.54 -6.88
CA ASN A 370 -22.11 -4.60 -6.86
C ASN A 370 -20.87 -4.25 -7.73
N ILE A 371 -19.75 -4.88 -7.44
CA ILE A 371 -18.44 -4.56 -8.06
C ILE A 371 -18.42 -4.80 -9.58
N GLU A 372 -19.21 -5.77 -10.10
CA GLU A 372 -19.26 -6.06 -11.53
C GLU A 372 -20.08 -5.00 -12.29
N GLU A 373 -21.11 -4.45 -11.67
CA GLU A 373 -21.87 -3.32 -12.20
C GLU A 373 -21.04 -2.04 -12.18
N ALA A 374 -20.33 -1.77 -11.09
CA ALA A 374 -19.42 -0.63 -10.98
C ALA A 374 -18.33 -0.66 -12.06
N LYS A 375 -17.73 -1.82 -12.34
CA LYS A 375 -16.75 -1.96 -13.43
C LYS A 375 -17.35 -1.68 -14.82
N LYS A 376 -18.61 -2.08 -15.05
CA LYS A 376 -19.30 -1.86 -16.33
C LYS A 376 -19.69 -0.39 -16.54
N SER A 377 -19.95 0.37 -15.48
CA SER A 377 -20.28 1.79 -15.55
C SER A 377 -19.08 2.66 -15.94
N GLY A 378 -17.86 2.09 -15.99
CA GLY A 378 -16.63 2.83 -16.30
C GLY A 378 -16.05 3.57 -15.11
N GLU A 379 -16.51 3.28 -13.92
CA GLU A 379 -15.98 3.86 -12.68
C GLU A 379 -14.51 3.50 -12.47
N ILE A 380 -13.71 4.49 -12.09
CA ILE A 380 -12.25 4.41 -12.04
C ILE A 380 -11.75 4.04 -10.65
N GLY A 381 -12.57 4.24 -9.61
CA GLY A 381 -12.22 3.93 -8.24
C GLY A 381 -12.45 2.45 -7.92
N ARG A 382 -11.45 1.76 -7.34
CA ARG A 382 -11.81 0.69 -6.42
C ARG A 382 -12.32 1.40 -5.18
N ALA A 383 -13.61 1.62 -5.10
CA ALA A 383 -14.22 1.90 -3.84
C ALA A 383 -14.10 0.63 -2.99
N SER A 384 -13.09 0.56 -2.16
CA SER A 384 -13.13 -0.20 -0.93
C SER A 384 -13.73 0.74 0.13
N CYS A 385 -14.88 1.30 -0.20
CA CYS A 385 -15.70 2.00 0.77
C CYS A 385 -16.74 1.05 1.31
#